data_f9d751d447aabbdee9c001d8b2b2a875
#
_entry.id   f9d751d447aabbdee9c001d8b2b2a875
#
_cell.length_a   1.000
_cell.length_b   1.000
_cell.length_c   1.000
_cell.angle_alpha   90.00
_cell.angle_beta   90.00
_cell.angle_gamma   90.00
#
_symmetry.space_group_name_H-M   'P 1'
#
loop_
_entity.id
_entity.type
_entity.pdbx_description
1 polymer ?
#
loop_
_entity_poly.entity_id
_entity_poly.type
_entity_poly.pdbx_seq_one_letter_code
_entity_poly.pdbx_strand_id
1 'polypeptide(L)'
;MKRLITILASLALSLQAFAVEYGVVDLSVCNIRKNPTYSAELISQALLGTPVHVLGAEKGWPQIQTPDGYTGYVHRDGIARMTKEQYHQWNAAPKAMVTSLFAIVRSHPDERGDTVSDVVGGDRLWLLGEEKGYLHVRFPGGREGYISRADAVPDDEYRENLRQDADAILETAMSMVGFPYLWGGTSPKGFDCSGYVRTVLALHGIIMPRDAYQQAEVTQRVDVSGGIGKLEPGDLLYFGVKETGRVRHVGFYIGEGRFIHCIGKVHYNSLIPGEEDYDRANSPTLLYGGRYLHLLDKKKEINTYWTNPYYLE
;
A
#
# COMPACT_ATOMS: atom_id res chain seq x y z
N MET A 1 21.96 -72.36 -0.07
CA MET A 1 21.30 -71.36 0.79
C MET A 1 21.86 -69.99 0.45
N LYS A 2 21.19 -69.24 -0.40
CA LYS A 2 21.60 -67.87 -0.81
C LYS A 2 20.85 -66.89 0.08
N ARG A 3 21.56 -66.08 0.90
CA ARG A 3 20.97 -65.01 1.71
C ARG A 3 20.75 -63.80 0.81
N LEU A 4 19.49 -63.41 0.62
CA LEU A 4 19.08 -62.15 0.03
C LEU A 4 19.32 -61.04 1.11
N ILE A 5 20.17 -60.10 0.80
CA ILE A 5 20.30 -58.88 1.59
C ILE A 5 19.41 -57.82 0.92
N THR A 6 18.30 -57.50 1.56
CA THR A 6 17.41 -56.41 1.16
C THR A 6 17.95 -55.11 1.71
N ILE A 7 18.47 -54.26 0.84
CA ILE A 7 18.89 -52.89 1.21
C ILE A 7 17.63 -52.01 1.13
N LEU A 8 17.09 -51.61 2.28
CA LEU A 8 16.11 -50.54 2.38
C LEU A 8 16.85 -49.21 2.22
N ALA A 9 16.73 -48.60 1.06
CA ALA A 9 17.11 -47.23 0.85
C ALA A 9 15.98 -46.32 1.41
N SER A 10 16.15 -45.81 2.61
CA SER A 10 15.30 -44.77 3.18
C SER A 10 15.53 -43.48 2.42
N LEU A 11 14.60 -43.09 1.55
CA LEU A 11 14.54 -41.76 0.94
C LEU A 11 14.10 -40.78 2.02
N ALA A 12 15.06 -40.18 2.69
CA ALA A 12 14.79 -39.00 3.52
C ALA A 12 14.50 -37.83 2.58
N LEU A 13 13.21 -37.56 2.27
CA LEU A 13 12.81 -36.26 1.77
C LEU A 13 13.05 -35.24 2.86
N SER A 14 14.18 -34.54 2.79
CA SER A 14 14.38 -33.33 3.56
C SER A 14 13.41 -32.28 3.02
N LEU A 15 12.28 -32.08 3.71
CA LEU A 15 11.55 -30.82 3.61
C LEU A 15 12.53 -29.74 4.09
N GLN A 16 13.20 -29.08 3.16
CA GLN A 16 13.80 -27.78 3.44
C GLN A 16 12.63 -26.83 3.68
N ALA A 17 12.29 -26.62 4.95
CA ALA A 17 11.54 -25.43 5.33
C ALA A 17 12.41 -24.25 4.89
N PHE A 18 12.02 -23.60 3.80
CA PHE A 18 12.67 -22.34 3.41
C PHE A 18 12.47 -21.39 4.59
N ALA A 19 13.55 -21.07 5.27
CA ALA A 19 13.51 -20.06 6.32
C ALA A 19 13.00 -18.76 5.65
N VAL A 20 11.98 -18.14 6.23
CA VAL A 20 11.49 -16.86 5.78
C VAL A 20 12.68 -15.88 5.84
N GLU A 21 13.06 -15.32 4.72
CA GLU A 21 14.02 -14.22 4.67
C GLU A 21 13.27 -12.90 4.80
N TYR A 22 13.89 -11.93 5.44
CA TYR A 22 13.31 -10.65 5.78
C TYR A 22 13.92 -9.53 4.96
N GLY A 23 13.13 -8.48 4.71
CA GLY A 23 13.60 -7.27 4.08
C GLY A 23 12.70 -6.08 4.42
N VAL A 24 13.22 -4.89 4.17
CA VAL A 24 12.48 -3.65 4.28
C VAL A 24 12.72 -2.83 3.02
N VAL A 25 11.68 -2.21 2.49
CA VAL A 25 11.77 -1.36 1.29
C VAL A 25 12.65 -0.16 1.57
N ASP A 26 13.69 0.07 0.72
CA ASP A 26 14.73 1.12 0.87
C ASP A 26 14.63 2.26 -0.17
N LEU A 27 13.66 2.21 -1.05
CA LEU A 27 13.33 3.28 -2.00
C LEU A 27 12.03 3.96 -1.61
N SER A 28 11.90 5.27 -1.86
CA SER A 28 10.65 6.00 -1.62
C SER A 28 9.45 5.29 -2.24
N VAL A 29 9.61 4.78 -3.45
CA VAL A 29 8.62 3.94 -4.12
C VAL A 29 9.34 2.79 -4.81
N CYS A 30 9.13 1.57 -4.34
CA CYS A 30 9.68 0.35 -4.92
C CYS A 30 8.67 -0.30 -5.85
N ASN A 31 8.98 -0.41 -7.13
CA ASN A 31 8.13 -1.05 -8.13
C ASN A 31 8.12 -2.58 -7.96
N ILE A 32 6.93 -3.15 -7.85
CA ILE A 32 6.68 -4.60 -7.80
C ILE A 32 6.21 -5.05 -9.18
N ARG A 33 6.94 -5.99 -9.77
CA ARG A 33 6.68 -6.48 -11.13
C ARG A 33 6.23 -7.92 -11.14
N LYS A 34 5.48 -8.27 -12.17
CA LYS A 34 4.93 -9.63 -12.36
C LYS A 34 6.03 -10.68 -12.62
N ASN A 35 7.10 -10.29 -13.30
CA ASN A 35 8.22 -11.15 -13.65
C ASN A 35 9.54 -10.43 -13.35
N PRO A 36 10.67 -11.15 -13.16
CA PRO A 36 11.96 -10.59 -12.78
C PRO A 36 12.69 -9.91 -13.96
N THR A 37 12.13 -8.80 -14.44
CA THR A 37 12.70 -7.97 -15.51
C THR A 37 12.08 -6.57 -15.51
N TYR A 38 12.83 -5.56 -15.93
CA TYR A 38 12.34 -4.18 -16.07
C TYR A 38 11.20 -4.00 -17.07
N SER A 39 11.12 -4.84 -18.11
CA SER A 39 10.06 -4.80 -19.12
C SER A 39 8.76 -5.50 -18.69
N ALA A 40 8.77 -6.18 -17.53
CA ALA A 40 7.57 -6.83 -17.04
C ALA A 40 6.52 -5.81 -16.58
N GLU A 41 5.26 -6.24 -16.58
CA GLU A 41 4.13 -5.49 -16.07
C GLU A 41 4.38 -5.00 -14.64
N LEU A 42 4.19 -3.70 -14.39
CA LEU A 42 4.08 -3.13 -13.05
C LEU A 42 2.74 -3.57 -12.47
N ILE A 43 2.76 -4.32 -11.37
CA ILE A 43 1.54 -4.85 -10.76
C ILE A 43 1.20 -4.18 -9.43
N SER A 44 2.20 -3.60 -8.74
CA SER A 44 2.04 -2.86 -7.50
C SER A 44 3.28 -2.03 -7.21
N GLN A 45 3.23 -1.25 -6.14
CA GLN A 45 4.36 -0.56 -5.54
C GLN A 45 4.34 -0.78 -4.01
N ALA A 46 5.52 -0.71 -3.38
CA ALA A 46 5.67 -0.67 -1.92
C ALA A 46 6.43 0.60 -1.53
N LEU A 47 6.03 1.22 -0.43
CA LEU A 47 6.60 2.46 0.08
C LEU A 47 7.81 2.19 0.97
N LEU A 48 8.71 3.17 1.10
CA LEU A 48 9.88 3.13 1.97
C LEU A 48 9.49 2.74 3.41
N GLY A 49 10.30 1.87 3.99
CA GLY A 49 10.07 1.39 5.35
C GLY A 49 9.01 0.29 5.48
N THR A 50 8.38 -0.14 4.37
CA THR A 50 7.47 -1.29 4.38
C THR A 50 8.24 -2.58 4.66
N PRO A 51 7.92 -3.29 5.76
CA PRO A 51 8.48 -4.62 6.03
C PRO A 51 7.94 -5.64 5.03
N VAL A 52 8.78 -6.55 4.55
CA VAL A 52 8.42 -7.56 3.56
C VAL A 52 9.05 -8.91 3.89
N HIS A 53 8.38 -10.00 3.52
CA HIS A 53 8.98 -11.32 3.48
C HIS A 53 9.60 -11.57 2.10
N VAL A 54 10.82 -12.08 2.07
CA VAL A 54 11.52 -12.45 0.83
C VAL A 54 11.29 -13.94 0.61
N LEU A 55 10.52 -14.28 -0.42
CA LEU A 55 10.10 -15.65 -0.75
C LEU A 55 11.16 -16.41 -1.55
N GLY A 56 12.14 -15.70 -2.09
CA GLY A 56 13.20 -16.23 -2.92
C GLY A 56 13.74 -15.17 -3.88
N ALA A 57 14.50 -15.61 -4.89
CA ALA A 57 14.99 -14.72 -5.94
C ALA A 57 15.10 -15.45 -7.28
N GLU A 58 14.78 -14.77 -8.37
CA GLU A 58 14.98 -15.25 -9.73
C GLU A 58 15.76 -14.21 -10.53
N LYS A 59 16.83 -14.64 -11.23
CA LYS A 59 17.70 -13.75 -12.04
C LYS A 59 18.22 -12.53 -11.29
N GLY A 60 18.44 -12.66 -9.97
CA GLY A 60 18.88 -11.56 -9.10
C GLY A 60 17.78 -10.59 -8.66
N TRP A 61 16.53 -10.88 -8.98
CA TRP A 61 15.36 -10.13 -8.52
C TRP A 61 14.71 -10.85 -7.31
N PRO A 62 14.70 -10.26 -6.13
CA PRO A 62 13.94 -10.79 -5.01
C PRO A 62 12.45 -10.89 -5.35
N GLN A 63 11.82 -12.01 -4.99
CA GLN A 63 10.38 -12.14 -4.91
C GLN A 63 9.95 -11.80 -3.49
N ILE A 64 9.09 -10.83 -3.33
CA ILE A 64 8.63 -10.36 -2.01
C ILE A 64 7.15 -10.60 -1.82
N GLN A 65 6.74 -10.63 -0.54
CA GLN A 65 5.36 -10.51 -0.12
C GLN A 65 5.22 -9.30 0.79
N THR A 66 4.26 -8.43 0.47
CA THR A 66 3.92 -7.21 1.22
C THR A 66 2.89 -7.48 2.33
N PRO A 67 2.70 -6.57 3.29
CA PRO A 67 1.79 -6.74 4.44
C PRO A 67 0.32 -7.04 4.08
N ASP A 68 -0.13 -6.65 2.90
CA ASP A 68 -1.45 -6.99 2.34
C ASP A 68 -1.49 -8.36 1.65
N GLY A 69 -0.40 -9.14 1.75
CA GLY A 69 -0.26 -10.47 1.16
C GLY A 69 0.07 -10.49 -0.33
N TYR A 70 0.23 -9.31 -0.98
CA TYR A 70 0.54 -9.23 -2.41
C TYR A 70 1.97 -9.67 -2.71
N THR A 71 2.18 -10.36 -3.83
CA THR A 71 3.50 -10.92 -4.19
C THR A 71 3.96 -10.45 -5.56
N GLY A 72 5.27 -10.29 -5.72
CA GLY A 72 5.88 -9.97 -7.00
C GLY A 72 7.39 -9.76 -6.88
N TYR A 73 8.02 -9.39 -7.98
CA TYR A 73 9.47 -9.22 -8.07
C TYR A 73 9.85 -7.75 -7.96
N VAL A 74 10.89 -7.48 -7.19
CA VAL A 74 11.47 -6.14 -7.05
C VAL A 74 12.91 -6.13 -7.51
N HIS A 75 13.43 -4.96 -7.93
CA HIS A 75 14.86 -4.83 -8.15
C HIS A 75 15.61 -5.01 -6.82
N ARG A 76 16.78 -5.63 -6.86
CA ARG A 76 17.58 -5.95 -5.66
C ARG A 76 17.89 -4.73 -4.79
N ASP A 77 18.05 -3.55 -5.41
CA ASP A 77 18.32 -2.29 -4.70
C ASP A 77 17.02 -1.67 -4.12
N GLY A 78 15.87 -2.27 -4.35
CA GLY A 78 14.58 -1.81 -3.84
C GLY A 78 14.32 -2.17 -2.38
N ILE A 79 15.08 -3.14 -1.84
CA ILE A 79 14.93 -3.62 -0.46
C ILE A 79 16.29 -3.75 0.24
N ALA A 80 16.35 -3.41 1.51
CA ALA A 80 17.42 -3.81 2.41
C ALA A 80 17.09 -5.21 2.95
N ARG A 81 17.88 -6.23 2.57
CA ARG A 81 17.77 -7.58 3.17
C ARG A 81 18.24 -7.54 4.61
N MET A 82 17.53 -8.22 5.49
CA MET A 82 17.79 -8.20 6.94
C MET A 82 17.83 -9.61 7.52
N THR A 83 18.64 -9.82 8.55
CA THR A 83 18.44 -10.95 9.44
C THR A 83 17.13 -10.78 10.21
N LYS A 84 16.64 -11.84 10.83
CA LYS A 84 15.42 -11.76 11.66
C LYS A 84 15.58 -10.73 12.78
N GLU A 85 16.73 -10.69 13.42
CA GLU A 85 17.05 -9.76 14.50
C GLU A 85 17.05 -8.30 14.03
N GLN A 86 17.63 -8.02 12.83
CA GLN A 86 17.63 -6.68 12.24
C GLN A 86 16.21 -6.24 11.87
N TYR A 87 15.40 -7.16 11.33
CA TYR A 87 14.00 -6.92 11.00
C TYR A 87 13.16 -6.56 12.23
N HIS A 88 13.30 -7.34 13.32
CA HIS A 88 12.67 -7.01 14.60
C HIS A 88 13.15 -5.67 15.17
N GLN A 89 14.46 -5.36 15.07
CA GLN A 89 14.99 -4.06 15.48
C GLN A 89 14.40 -2.92 14.63
N TRP A 90 14.29 -3.12 13.32
CA TRP A 90 13.65 -2.16 12.44
C TRP A 90 12.19 -1.93 12.87
N ASN A 91 11.41 -2.97 13.03
CA ASN A 91 9.99 -2.84 13.38
C ASN A 91 9.79 -2.18 14.75
N ALA A 92 10.58 -2.56 15.76
CA ALA A 92 10.50 -2.02 17.12
C ALA A 92 11.03 -0.58 17.26
N ALA A 93 11.82 -0.09 16.32
CA ALA A 93 12.40 1.24 16.40
C ALA A 93 11.34 2.34 16.26
N PRO A 94 11.51 3.50 16.92
CA PRO A 94 10.68 4.69 16.66
C PRO A 94 10.69 5.05 15.17
N LYS A 95 9.55 5.48 14.64
CA LYS A 95 9.44 5.87 13.22
C LYS A 95 9.13 7.36 13.07
N ALA A 96 9.64 7.93 11.98
CA ALA A 96 9.14 9.14 11.38
C ALA A 96 8.19 8.76 10.24
N MET A 97 6.96 9.27 10.28
CA MET A 97 5.93 9.07 9.27
C MET A 97 5.92 10.27 8.34
N VAL A 98 6.12 10.07 7.05
CA VAL A 98 6.02 11.14 6.05
C VAL A 98 4.54 11.46 5.81
N THR A 99 4.15 12.72 6.05
CA THR A 99 2.78 13.21 5.94
C THR A 99 2.56 14.07 4.70
N SER A 100 3.59 14.76 4.21
CA SER A 100 3.54 15.47 2.92
C SER A 100 3.50 14.48 1.75
N LEU A 101 2.73 14.79 0.69
CA LEU A 101 2.66 13.94 -0.49
C LEU A 101 4.03 13.75 -1.16
N PHE A 102 4.90 14.78 -1.10
CA PHE A 102 6.29 14.75 -1.58
C PHE A 102 7.18 15.53 -0.64
N ALA A 103 8.33 14.97 -0.31
CA ALA A 103 9.35 15.67 0.48
C ALA A 103 10.77 15.21 0.10
N ILE A 104 11.77 15.89 0.65
CA ILE A 104 13.20 15.60 0.44
C ILE A 104 13.86 15.36 1.80
N VAL A 105 14.57 14.24 1.90
CA VAL A 105 15.52 13.99 2.98
C VAL A 105 16.86 14.60 2.60
N ARG A 106 17.44 15.40 3.50
CA ARG A 106 18.66 16.15 3.28
C ARG A 106 19.83 15.62 4.10
N SER A 107 21.05 15.94 3.68
CA SER A 107 22.27 15.54 4.40
C SER A 107 22.49 16.30 5.73
N HIS A 108 21.87 17.46 5.90
CA HIS A 108 21.96 18.32 7.09
C HIS A 108 20.58 18.90 7.43
N PRO A 109 20.32 19.31 8.68
CA PRO A 109 19.07 19.93 9.10
C PRO A 109 18.97 21.38 8.61
N ASP A 110 18.97 21.57 7.31
CA ASP A 110 18.96 22.83 6.58
C ASP A 110 18.45 22.61 5.16
N GLU A 111 17.67 23.54 4.60
CA GLU A 111 17.15 23.46 3.22
C GLU A 111 18.26 23.41 2.15
N ARG A 112 19.46 23.90 2.47
CA ARG A 112 20.63 23.87 1.59
C ARG A 112 21.42 22.56 1.66
N GLY A 113 21.06 21.63 2.54
CA GLY A 113 21.67 20.31 2.60
C GLY A 113 21.47 19.54 1.28
N ASP A 114 22.48 18.76 0.90
CA ASP A 114 22.39 17.91 -0.30
C ASP A 114 21.21 16.92 -0.19
N THR A 115 20.60 16.60 -1.32
CA THR A 115 19.54 15.59 -1.37
C THR A 115 20.11 14.19 -1.10
N VAL A 116 19.60 13.54 -0.06
CA VAL A 116 19.88 12.12 0.23
C VAL A 116 18.89 11.21 -0.50
N SER A 117 17.61 11.57 -0.47
CA SER A 117 16.54 10.87 -1.18
C SER A 117 15.29 11.75 -1.26
N ASP A 118 14.43 11.48 -2.24
CA ASP A 118 13.03 11.86 -2.15
C ASP A 118 12.28 10.90 -1.23
N VAL A 119 11.12 11.34 -0.72
CA VAL A 119 10.16 10.52 0.01
C VAL A 119 8.74 10.95 -0.34
N VAL A 120 7.77 10.06 -0.11
CA VAL A 120 6.36 10.31 -0.38
C VAL A 120 5.50 10.05 0.86
N GLY A 121 4.29 10.58 0.88
CA GLY A 121 3.34 10.36 1.96
C GLY A 121 3.10 8.86 2.21
N GLY A 122 3.19 8.47 3.47
CA GLY A 122 3.14 7.06 3.90
C GLY A 122 4.49 6.37 4.04
N ASP A 123 5.60 6.98 3.60
CA ASP A 123 6.95 6.48 3.85
C ASP A 123 7.26 6.50 5.36
N ARG A 124 8.00 5.50 5.82
CA ARG A 124 8.38 5.33 7.22
C ARG A 124 9.88 5.18 7.34
N LEU A 125 10.49 5.99 8.18
CA LEU A 125 11.92 5.99 8.44
C LEU A 125 12.20 5.74 9.91
N TRP A 126 13.35 5.15 10.25
CA TRP A 126 13.77 5.02 11.65
C TRP A 126 14.10 6.41 12.18
N LEU A 127 13.38 6.87 13.21
CA LEU A 127 13.61 8.13 13.89
C LEU A 127 14.78 7.99 14.86
N LEU A 128 15.83 8.78 14.66
CA LEU A 128 17.02 8.81 15.51
C LEU A 128 17.00 9.97 16.52
N GLY A 129 16.31 11.06 16.18
CA GLY A 129 16.21 12.25 17.02
C GLY A 129 15.64 13.43 16.25
N GLU A 130 15.74 14.61 16.85
CA GLU A 130 15.29 15.87 16.24
C GLU A 130 16.35 16.97 16.46
N GLU A 131 16.59 17.78 15.43
CA GLU A 131 17.50 18.92 15.48
C GLU A 131 16.99 20.06 14.58
N LYS A 132 16.91 21.28 15.12
CA LYS A 132 16.57 22.51 14.38
C LYS A 132 15.27 22.43 13.56
N GLY A 133 14.25 21.71 14.05
CA GLY A 133 12.99 21.53 13.34
C GLY A 133 13.03 20.47 12.22
N TYR A 134 14.06 19.63 12.23
CA TYR A 134 14.20 18.46 11.35
C TYR A 134 14.27 17.19 12.17
N LEU A 135 13.62 16.13 11.69
CA LEU A 135 13.78 14.79 12.21
C LEU A 135 15.06 14.17 11.60
N HIS A 136 15.98 13.71 12.46
CA HIS A 136 17.13 12.90 12.05
C HIS A 136 16.64 11.47 11.83
N VAL A 137 16.81 10.93 10.64
CA VAL A 137 16.23 9.67 10.22
C VAL A 137 17.26 8.74 9.58
N ARG A 138 16.99 7.42 9.68
CA ARG A 138 17.78 6.37 9.04
C ARG A 138 16.90 5.55 8.11
N PHE A 139 17.43 5.30 6.91
CA PHE A 139 16.86 4.39 5.91
C PHE A 139 17.15 2.93 6.27
N PRO A 140 16.35 1.97 5.76
CA PRO A 140 16.59 0.53 5.99
C PRO A 140 17.99 0.06 5.60
N GLY A 141 18.56 0.61 4.51
CA GLY A 141 19.92 0.33 4.05
C GLY A 141 21.04 1.04 4.83
N GLY A 142 20.71 1.77 5.91
CA GLY A 142 21.66 2.41 6.82
C GLY A 142 22.05 3.85 6.45
N ARG A 143 21.61 4.38 5.31
CA ARG A 143 21.78 5.82 5.01
C ARG A 143 21.06 6.67 6.05
N GLU A 144 21.59 7.84 6.37
CA GLU A 144 20.95 8.80 7.29
C GLU A 144 20.72 10.13 6.62
N GLY A 145 19.82 10.92 7.20
CA GLY A 145 19.54 12.27 6.75
C GLY A 145 18.51 12.96 7.62
N TYR A 146 18.03 14.10 7.16
CA TYR A 146 17.15 14.99 7.90
C TYR A 146 15.93 15.33 7.05
N ILE A 147 14.73 15.16 7.62
CA ILE A 147 13.46 15.57 7.01
C ILE A 147 12.81 16.66 7.85
N SER A 148 12.24 17.67 7.19
CA SER A 148 11.53 18.75 7.88
C SER A 148 10.36 18.22 8.71
N ARG A 149 10.16 18.81 9.89
CA ARG A 149 8.96 18.59 10.74
C ARG A 149 7.66 19.01 10.03
N ALA A 150 7.74 19.85 9.01
CA ALA A 150 6.58 20.19 8.18
C ALA A 150 6.15 19.04 7.26
N ASP A 151 7.07 18.09 6.96
CA ASP A 151 6.87 17.01 6.01
C ASP A 151 6.70 15.63 6.66
N ALA A 152 7.16 15.49 7.92
CA ALA A 152 7.09 14.23 8.65
C ALA A 152 6.93 14.47 10.15
N VAL A 153 6.29 13.53 10.82
CA VAL A 153 6.07 13.54 12.27
C VAL A 153 6.49 12.22 12.90
N PRO A 154 6.86 12.17 14.20
CA PRO A 154 6.99 10.91 14.93
C PRO A 154 5.73 10.04 14.86
N ASP A 155 5.89 8.71 14.86
CA ASP A 155 4.78 7.75 14.69
C ASP A 155 3.74 7.84 15.83
N ASP A 156 4.17 8.13 17.05
CA ASP A 156 3.30 8.37 18.19
C ASP A 156 2.43 9.61 17.99
N GLU A 157 3.03 10.74 17.59
CA GLU A 157 2.31 11.96 17.26
C GLU A 157 1.36 11.77 16.06
N TYR A 158 1.81 11.04 15.02
CA TYR A 158 0.97 10.68 13.89
C TYR A 158 -0.26 9.89 14.36
N ARG A 159 -0.05 8.87 15.20
CA ARG A 159 -1.11 8.00 15.71
C ARG A 159 -2.11 8.74 16.60
N GLU A 160 -1.64 9.66 17.45
CA GLU A 160 -2.48 10.47 18.33
C GLU A 160 -3.40 11.42 17.55
N ASN A 161 -2.92 11.94 16.41
CA ASN A 161 -3.66 12.89 15.57
C ASN A 161 -4.40 12.23 14.40
N LEU A 162 -4.29 10.90 14.27
CA LEU A 162 -4.83 10.17 13.13
C LEU A 162 -6.37 10.14 13.17
N ARG A 163 -6.98 10.63 12.10
CA ARG A 163 -8.42 10.53 11.87
C ARG A 163 -8.70 9.39 10.88
N GLN A 164 -9.55 8.44 11.29
CA GLN A 164 -9.97 7.28 10.48
C GLN A 164 -11.47 7.33 10.18
N ASP A 165 -12.06 8.52 10.15
CA ASP A 165 -13.44 8.75 9.75
C ASP A 165 -13.57 9.03 8.25
N ALA A 166 -14.78 8.92 7.72
CA ALA A 166 -15.05 9.07 6.29
C ALA A 166 -14.69 10.48 5.78
N ASP A 167 -14.95 11.52 6.57
CA ASP A 167 -14.68 12.91 6.17
C ASP A 167 -13.19 13.15 5.96
N ALA A 168 -12.35 12.74 6.91
CA ALA A 168 -10.90 12.88 6.81
C ALA A 168 -10.31 12.08 5.64
N ILE A 169 -10.80 10.86 5.40
CA ILE A 169 -10.41 10.02 4.27
C ILE A 169 -10.78 10.70 2.94
N LEU A 170 -11.99 11.26 2.85
CA LEU A 170 -12.42 11.96 1.65
C LEU A 170 -11.68 13.28 1.44
N GLU A 171 -11.35 14.03 2.50
CA GLU A 171 -10.46 15.20 2.43
C GLU A 171 -9.11 14.82 1.78
N THR A 172 -8.50 13.73 2.24
CA THR A 172 -7.26 13.22 1.67
C THR A 172 -7.43 12.78 0.22
N ALA A 173 -8.51 12.06 -0.10
CA ALA A 173 -8.81 11.67 -1.47
C ALA A 173 -8.93 12.88 -2.40
N MET A 174 -9.68 13.90 -1.99
CA MET A 174 -9.89 15.13 -2.76
C MET A 174 -8.60 15.95 -2.95
N SER A 175 -7.66 15.92 -2.00
CA SER A 175 -6.37 16.62 -2.12
C SER A 175 -5.50 16.10 -3.27
N MET A 176 -5.81 14.91 -3.81
CA MET A 176 -5.05 14.27 -4.90
C MET A 176 -5.69 14.48 -6.29
N VAL A 177 -6.69 15.35 -6.42
CA VAL A 177 -7.29 15.66 -7.73
C VAL A 177 -6.23 16.15 -8.72
N GLY A 178 -6.27 15.60 -9.95
CA GLY A 178 -5.31 15.91 -11.00
C GLY A 178 -4.08 15.00 -11.06
N PHE A 179 -3.81 14.19 -10.03
CA PHE A 179 -2.69 13.23 -10.06
C PHE A 179 -2.85 12.21 -11.19
N PRO A 180 -1.77 11.85 -11.89
CA PRO A 180 -1.84 11.03 -13.09
C PRO A 180 -2.15 9.56 -12.79
N TYR A 181 -2.83 8.91 -13.74
CA TYR A 181 -3.01 7.47 -13.75
C TYR A 181 -1.71 6.75 -14.12
N LEU A 182 -1.35 5.75 -13.33
CA LEU A 182 -0.26 4.82 -13.61
C LEU A 182 -0.75 3.40 -13.33
N TRP A 183 -0.79 2.54 -14.33
CA TRP A 183 -1.10 1.12 -14.12
C TRP A 183 -0.14 0.49 -13.11
N GLY A 184 -0.67 -0.18 -12.08
CA GLY A 184 0.11 -0.74 -10.99
C GLY A 184 0.59 0.27 -9.94
N GLY A 185 0.32 1.57 -10.12
CA GLY A 185 0.73 2.63 -9.20
C GLY A 185 -0.04 2.62 -7.88
N THR A 186 0.67 2.83 -6.77
CA THR A 186 0.13 2.95 -5.42
C THR A 186 0.85 4.01 -4.61
N SER A 187 1.18 5.14 -5.22
CA SER A 187 1.91 6.23 -4.57
C SER A 187 1.55 7.58 -5.20
N PRO A 188 1.86 8.71 -4.55
CA PRO A 188 1.67 10.04 -5.15
C PRO A 188 2.39 10.26 -6.49
N LYS A 189 3.31 9.37 -6.88
CA LYS A 189 3.96 9.41 -8.21
C LYS A 189 3.06 8.91 -9.35
N GLY A 190 1.90 8.36 -9.04
CA GLY A 190 0.86 7.89 -9.95
C GLY A 190 0.09 6.73 -9.36
N PHE A 191 -1.19 6.66 -9.67
CA PHE A 191 -2.12 5.65 -9.15
C PHE A 191 -2.84 4.91 -10.27
N ASP A 192 -3.16 3.63 -10.09
CA ASP A 192 -4.36 3.07 -10.71
C ASP A 192 -5.58 3.24 -9.78
N CYS A 193 -6.74 2.73 -10.17
CA CYS A 193 -7.97 2.96 -9.41
C CYS A 193 -7.93 2.41 -7.99
N SER A 194 -7.53 1.15 -7.82
CA SER A 194 -7.42 0.51 -6.49
C SER A 194 -6.18 0.96 -5.73
N GLY A 195 -5.11 1.32 -6.43
CA GLY A 195 -3.92 1.92 -5.85
C GLY A 195 -4.18 3.30 -5.27
N TYR A 196 -5.02 4.11 -5.91
CA TYR A 196 -5.50 5.38 -5.37
C TYR A 196 -6.25 5.18 -4.05
N VAL A 197 -7.26 4.30 -4.04
CA VAL A 197 -8.00 3.96 -2.82
C VAL A 197 -7.05 3.49 -1.71
N ARG A 198 -6.15 2.56 -2.06
CA ARG A 198 -5.18 2.01 -1.11
C ARG A 198 -4.24 3.09 -0.54
N THR A 199 -3.75 4.01 -1.38
CA THR A 199 -2.84 5.07 -0.93
C THR A 199 -3.55 6.05 0.00
N VAL A 200 -4.77 6.48 -0.35
CA VAL A 200 -5.58 7.32 0.54
C VAL A 200 -5.75 6.65 1.90
N LEU A 201 -6.15 5.38 1.94
CA LEU A 201 -6.34 4.63 3.19
C LEU A 201 -5.03 4.44 3.97
N ALA A 202 -3.90 4.21 3.30
CA ALA A 202 -2.59 4.07 3.92
C ALA A 202 -2.14 5.35 4.65
N LEU A 203 -2.50 6.53 4.12
CA LEU A 203 -2.30 7.83 4.79
C LEU A 203 -3.19 8.02 6.02
N HIS A 204 -4.12 7.11 6.27
CA HIS A 204 -4.91 7.00 7.50
C HIS A 204 -4.54 5.73 8.29
N GLY A 205 -3.35 5.16 8.04
CA GLY A 205 -2.85 3.97 8.72
C GLY A 205 -3.57 2.68 8.38
N ILE A 206 -4.46 2.67 7.38
CA ILE A 206 -5.29 1.52 7.02
C ILE A 206 -4.65 0.73 5.88
N ILE A 207 -4.42 -0.55 6.10
CA ILE A 207 -3.94 -1.49 5.09
C ILE A 207 -5.15 -2.17 4.46
N MET A 208 -5.25 -2.05 3.13
CA MET A 208 -6.32 -2.60 2.30
C MET A 208 -5.70 -3.49 1.20
N PRO A 209 -6.33 -4.58 0.76
CA PRO A 209 -5.86 -5.39 -0.36
C PRO A 209 -5.59 -4.59 -1.63
N ARG A 210 -4.69 -5.12 -2.49
CA ARG A 210 -4.16 -4.38 -3.64
C ARG A 210 -5.17 -4.14 -4.74
N ASP A 211 -5.86 -5.19 -5.19
CA ASP A 211 -6.70 -5.12 -6.39
C ASP A 211 -8.15 -4.80 -6.06
N ALA A 212 -8.84 -4.09 -6.95
CA ALA A 212 -10.23 -3.68 -6.76
C ALA A 212 -11.17 -4.85 -6.44
N TYR A 213 -10.96 -6.03 -7.07
CA TYR A 213 -11.76 -7.21 -6.78
C TYR A 213 -11.49 -7.77 -5.38
N GLN A 214 -10.23 -7.73 -4.91
CA GLN A 214 -9.87 -8.14 -3.54
C GLN A 214 -10.45 -7.18 -2.50
N GLN A 215 -10.42 -5.87 -2.77
CA GLN A 215 -11.08 -4.86 -1.93
C GLN A 215 -12.60 -5.12 -1.83
N ALA A 216 -13.22 -5.49 -2.96
CA ALA A 216 -14.65 -5.82 -2.99
C ALA A 216 -15.01 -7.09 -2.18
N GLU A 217 -14.13 -8.08 -2.13
CA GLU A 217 -14.31 -9.32 -1.36
C GLU A 217 -14.26 -9.11 0.16
N VAL A 218 -13.51 -8.09 0.61
CA VAL A 218 -13.31 -7.86 2.04
C VAL A 218 -14.24 -6.80 2.64
N THR A 219 -14.88 -5.95 1.81
CA THR A 219 -15.81 -4.93 2.26
C THR A 219 -17.24 -5.48 2.45
N GLN A 220 -18.04 -4.82 3.29
CA GLN A 220 -19.46 -5.13 3.42
C GLN A 220 -20.21 -4.56 2.22
N ARG A 221 -20.87 -5.45 1.47
CA ARG A 221 -21.66 -5.05 0.30
C ARG A 221 -22.83 -4.14 0.67
N VAL A 222 -22.95 -3.02 -0.04
CA VAL A 222 -24.09 -2.09 -0.03
C VAL A 222 -24.85 -2.25 -1.34
N ASP A 223 -26.07 -2.76 -1.28
CA ASP A 223 -26.91 -3.01 -2.44
C ASP A 223 -27.41 -1.71 -3.07
N VAL A 224 -27.23 -1.57 -4.39
CA VAL A 224 -27.67 -0.41 -5.19
C VAL A 224 -28.73 -0.77 -6.25
N SER A 225 -29.30 -1.98 -6.22
CA SER A 225 -30.29 -2.44 -7.20
C SER A 225 -31.57 -1.59 -7.15
N GLY A 226 -31.92 -1.05 -5.98
CA GLY A 226 -33.03 -0.11 -5.78
C GLY A 226 -32.64 1.37 -5.85
N GLY A 227 -31.43 1.69 -6.36
CA GLY A 227 -30.87 3.03 -6.39
C GLY A 227 -29.76 3.27 -5.38
N ILE A 228 -29.18 4.46 -5.41
CA ILE A 228 -27.96 4.81 -4.63
C ILE A 228 -28.25 5.31 -3.21
N GLY A 229 -29.50 5.37 -2.79
CA GLY A 229 -29.89 5.97 -1.50
C GLY A 229 -29.39 5.28 -0.22
N LYS A 230 -28.77 4.07 -0.35
CA LYS A 230 -28.13 3.37 0.77
C LYS A 230 -26.63 3.66 0.89
N LEU A 231 -26.04 4.32 -0.11
CA LEU A 231 -24.64 4.71 -0.09
C LEU A 231 -24.43 5.85 0.89
N GLU A 232 -23.32 5.78 1.62
CA GLU A 232 -22.85 6.83 2.53
C GLU A 232 -21.50 7.37 2.05
N PRO A 233 -21.22 8.67 2.24
CA PRO A 233 -19.88 9.21 1.95
C PRO A 233 -18.78 8.36 2.60
N GLY A 234 -17.72 8.05 1.82
CA GLY A 234 -16.66 7.13 2.23
C GLY A 234 -16.85 5.67 1.81
N ASP A 235 -18.06 5.25 1.40
CA ASP A 235 -18.23 3.93 0.79
C ASP A 235 -17.40 3.81 -0.49
N LEU A 236 -16.83 2.64 -0.75
CA LEU A 236 -16.19 2.33 -2.02
C LEU A 236 -17.27 1.94 -3.05
N LEU A 237 -17.11 2.39 -4.29
CA LEU A 237 -17.98 2.02 -5.39
C LEU A 237 -17.25 1.02 -6.28
N TYR A 238 -17.86 -0.14 -6.51
CA TYR A 238 -17.28 -1.16 -7.37
C TYR A 238 -18.02 -1.24 -8.70
N PHE A 239 -17.27 -1.07 -9.78
CA PHE A 239 -17.75 -1.08 -11.15
C PHE A 239 -17.22 -2.31 -11.88
N GLY A 240 -18.00 -2.84 -12.82
CA GLY A 240 -17.55 -4.02 -13.55
C GLY A 240 -18.59 -4.61 -14.50
N VAL A 241 -18.50 -5.93 -14.71
CA VAL A 241 -19.35 -6.66 -15.64
C VAL A 241 -20.58 -7.17 -14.92
N LYS A 242 -21.76 -6.60 -15.22
CA LYS A 242 -23.01 -6.92 -14.51
C LYS A 242 -23.42 -8.40 -14.62
N GLU A 243 -23.19 -9.01 -15.78
CA GLU A 243 -23.57 -10.40 -16.08
C GLU A 243 -22.77 -11.41 -15.24
N THR A 244 -21.53 -11.06 -14.87
CA THR A 244 -20.63 -11.95 -14.12
C THR A 244 -20.36 -11.48 -12.69
N GLY A 245 -20.69 -10.23 -12.37
CA GLY A 245 -20.31 -9.58 -11.13
C GLY A 245 -18.81 -9.28 -11.02
N ARG A 246 -18.02 -9.43 -12.11
CA ARG A 246 -16.58 -9.22 -12.08
C ARG A 246 -16.25 -7.75 -11.92
N VAL A 247 -15.64 -7.40 -10.77
CA VAL A 247 -15.14 -6.05 -10.47
C VAL A 247 -13.92 -5.72 -11.35
N ARG A 248 -13.89 -4.51 -11.90
CA ARG A 248 -12.80 -4.00 -12.75
C ARG A 248 -12.30 -2.62 -12.33
N HIS A 249 -13.09 -1.88 -11.57
CA HIS A 249 -12.78 -0.51 -11.19
C HIS A 249 -13.37 -0.18 -9.82
N VAL A 250 -12.75 0.82 -9.13
CA VAL A 250 -13.16 1.28 -7.81
C VAL A 250 -12.95 2.78 -7.67
N GLY A 251 -13.77 3.43 -6.85
CA GLY A 251 -13.62 4.81 -6.42
C GLY A 251 -14.30 5.04 -5.08
N PHE A 252 -14.17 6.24 -4.50
CA PHE A 252 -14.87 6.65 -3.29
C PHE A 252 -16.17 7.37 -3.62
N TYR A 253 -17.26 6.99 -2.98
CA TYR A 253 -18.50 7.77 -2.99
C TYR A 253 -18.34 8.99 -2.08
N ILE A 254 -18.68 10.18 -2.59
CA ILE A 254 -18.54 11.44 -1.86
C ILE A 254 -19.88 12.10 -1.48
N GLY A 255 -21.00 11.40 -1.74
CA GLY A 255 -22.34 11.92 -1.51
C GLY A 255 -23.02 12.47 -2.76
N GLU A 256 -24.33 12.71 -2.68
CA GLU A 256 -25.14 13.38 -3.72
C GLU A 256 -25.01 12.77 -5.14
N GLY A 257 -24.79 11.45 -5.23
CA GLY A 257 -24.59 10.75 -6.48
C GLY A 257 -23.22 10.95 -7.12
N ARG A 258 -22.29 11.59 -6.42
CA ARG A 258 -20.93 11.88 -6.93
C ARG A 258 -19.89 10.94 -6.35
N PHE A 259 -18.81 10.75 -7.08
CA PHE A 259 -17.68 9.94 -6.65
C PHE A 259 -16.35 10.49 -7.16
N ILE A 260 -15.27 10.09 -6.49
CA ILE A 260 -13.89 10.41 -6.89
C ILE A 260 -13.13 9.13 -7.14
N HIS A 261 -12.40 9.06 -8.24
CA HIS A 261 -11.67 7.89 -8.69
C HIS A 261 -10.45 8.25 -9.52
N CYS A 262 -9.62 7.27 -9.85
CA CYS A 262 -8.48 7.45 -10.73
C CYS A 262 -8.64 6.65 -12.01
N ILE A 263 -8.84 7.37 -13.14
CA ILE A 263 -8.76 6.87 -14.52
C ILE A 263 -8.27 8.02 -15.41
N GLY A 264 -7.16 7.81 -16.14
CA GLY A 264 -6.43 8.90 -16.77
C GLY A 264 -5.75 9.82 -15.74
N LYS A 265 -6.53 10.31 -14.78
CA LYS A 265 -6.09 11.09 -13.60
C LYS A 265 -7.11 10.91 -12.47
N VAL A 266 -6.80 11.40 -11.28
CA VAL A 266 -7.78 11.52 -10.18
C VAL A 266 -8.75 12.65 -10.50
N HIS A 267 -10.06 12.39 -10.51
CA HIS A 267 -11.10 13.36 -10.80
C HIS A 267 -12.47 12.93 -10.26
N TYR A 268 -13.39 13.88 -10.28
CA TYR A 268 -14.78 13.65 -9.90
C TYR A 268 -15.61 13.19 -11.08
N ASN A 269 -16.63 12.37 -10.80
CA ASN A 269 -17.71 12.06 -11.70
C ASN A 269 -19.04 11.87 -10.97
N SER A 270 -20.14 11.86 -11.74
CA SER A 270 -21.49 11.59 -11.26
C SER A 270 -22.01 10.22 -11.67
N LEU A 271 -22.80 9.61 -10.78
CA LEU A 271 -23.63 8.42 -11.05
C LEU A 271 -24.97 8.80 -11.68
N ILE A 272 -25.35 10.10 -11.69
CA ILE A 272 -26.70 10.58 -12.06
C ILE A 272 -26.74 10.91 -13.54
N PRO A 273 -27.54 10.19 -14.36
CA PRO A 273 -27.68 10.50 -15.78
C PRO A 273 -28.21 11.91 -16.00
N GLY A 274 -27.57 12.64 -16.90
CA GLY A 274 -27.95 14.02 -17.27
C GLY A 274 -27.10 15.10 -16.59
N GLU A 275 -26.34 14.79 -15.58
CA GLU A 275 -25.34 15.71 -15.04
C GLU A 275 -24.15 15.86 -15.98
N GLU A 276 -23.50 17.04 -15.97
CA GLU A 276 -22.40 17.39 -16.85
C GLU A 276 -21.21 16.43 -16.72
N ASP A 277 -20.90 16.03 -15.47
CA ASP A 277 -19.81 15.11 -15.12
C ASP A 277 -20.24 13.63 -15.00
N TYR A 278 -21.40 13.26 -15.58
CA TYR A 278 -21.85 11.87 -15.60
C TYR A 278 -20.84 10.96 -16.31
N ASP A 279 -20.34 9.96 -15.60
CA ASP A 279 -19.41 8.97 -16.17
C ASP A 279 -20.17 7.95 -17.04
N ARG A 280 -20.24 8.22 -18.33
CA ARG A 280 -20.93 7.35 -19.29
C ARG A 280 -20.31 5.97 -19.44
N ALA A 281 -19.03 5.81 -19.05
CA ALA A 281 -18.30 4.56 -19.15
C ALA A 281 -18.50 3.69 -17.92
N ASN A 282 -18.36 4.26 -16.72
CA ASN A 282 -18.37 3.51 -15.48
C ASN A 282 -19.73 3.51 -14.79
N SER A 283 -20.44 4.65 -14.70
CA SER A 283 -21.69 4.74 -13.92
C SER A 283 -22.72 3.68 -14.30
N PRO A 284 -22.95 3.33 -15.59
CA PRO A 284 -23.85 2.25 -15.97
C PRO A 284 -23.38 0.86 -15.51
N THR A 285 -22.10 0.70 -15.16
CA THR A 285 -21.49 -0.56 -14.75
C THR A 285 -21.32 -0.71 -13.23
N LEU A 286 -21.91 0.21 -12.44
CA LEU A 286 -21.91 0.12 -10.99
C LEU A 286 -22.58 -1.21 -10.56
N LEU A 287 -21.85 -1.99 -9.78
CA LEU A 287 -22.28 -3.29 -9.25
C LEU A 287 -22.89 -3.15 -7.87
N TYR A 288 -22.16 -2.51 -6.94
CA TYR A 288 -22.55 -2.28 -5.55
C TYR A 288 -21.55 -1.33 -4.86
N GLY A 289 -21.94 -0.83 -3.69
CA GLY A 289 -21.04 -0.17 -2.77
C GLY A 289 -20.34 -1.15 -1.81
N GLY A 290 -19.23 -0.72 -1.21
CA GLY A 290 -18.52 -1.48 -0.19
C GLY A 290 -18.19 -0.62 1.03
N ARG A 291 -18.73 -0.97 2.19
CA ARG A 291 -18.48 -0.28 3.46
C ARG A 291 -17.41 -1.02 4.23
N TYR A 292 -16.41 -0.32 4.78
CA TYR A 292 -15.22 -0.97 5.35
C TYR A 292 -14.79 -0.43 6.71
N LEU A 293 -15.06 0.83 7.06
CA LEU A 293 -14.53 1.43 8.29
C LEU A 293 -14.89 0.67 9.57
N HIS A 294 -16.12 0.17 9.66
CA HIS A 294 -16.57 -0.64 10.79
C HIS A 294 -15.95 -2.04 10.85
N LEU A 295 -15.23 -2.46 9.79
CA LEU A 295 -14.52 -3.75 9.68
C LEU A 295 -13.04 -3.63 10.04
N LEU A 296 -12.53 -2.40 10.23
CA LEU A 296 -11.14 -2.15 10.59
C LEU A 296 -10.74 -2.92 11.85
N ASP A 297 -9.63 -3.66 11.77
CA ASP A 297 -9.10 -4.56 12.80
C ASP A 297 -10.05 -5.71 13.24
N LYS A 298 -11.21 -5.86 12.58
CA LYS A 298 -12.11 -6.99 12.77
C LYS A 298 -11.99 -8.04 11.68
N LYS A 299 -11.50 -7.64 10.50
CA LYS A 299 -11.08 -8.53 9.41
C LYS A 299 -9.57 -8.47 9.27
N LYS A 300 -8.92 -9.62 9.13
CA LYS A 300 -7.45 -9.71 8.99
C LYS A 300 -6.91 -9.00 7.73
N GLU A 301 -7.76 -8.84 6.71
CA GLU A 301 -7.41 -8.18 5.45
C GLU A 301 -7.59 -6.65 5.49
N ILE A 302 -8.28 -6.10 6.53
CA ILE A 302 -8.47 -4.67 6.76
C ILE A 302 -7.94 -4.36 8.16
N ASN A 303 -6.70 -3.94 8.24
CA ASN A 303 -5.97 -3.74 9.48
C ASN A 303 -5.12 -2.45 9.42
N THR A 304 -4.36 -2.18 10.45
CA THR A 304 -3.53 -0.99 10.54
C THR A 304 -2.04 -1.33 10.59
N TYR A 305 -1.17 -0.34 10.47
CA TYR A 305 0.27 -0.50 10.73
C TYR A 305 0.55 -1.03 12.15
N TRP A 306 -0.35 -0.81 13.11
CA TRP A 306 -0.18 -1.20 14.51
C TRP A 306 -0.81 -2.56 14.85
N THR A 307 -1.53 -3.17 13.93
CA THR A 307 -2.19 -4.47 14.12
C THR A 307 -1.78 -5.52 13.08
N ASN A 308 -1.15 -5.10 11.99
CA ASN A 308 -0.69 -6.01 10.94
C ASN A 308 0.57 -6.77 11.40
N PRO A 309 0.60 -8.11 11.29
CA PRO A 309 1.72 -8.95 11.75
C PRO A 309 3.09 -8.53 11.22
N TYR A 310 3.19 -8.11 9.95
CA TYR A 310 4.44 -7.70 9.32
C TYR A 310 5.15 -6.54 10.04
N TYR A 311 4.39 -5.66 10.68
CA TYR A 311 4.92 -4.50 11.42
C TYR A 311 5.15 -4.82 12.90
N LEU A 312 4.63 -5.97 13.39
CA LEU A 312 4.72 -6.39 14.80
C LEU A 312 5.77 -7.47 15.02
N GLU A 313 6.21 -8.17 13.98
CA GLU A 313 7.26 -9.20 14.04
C GLU A 313 8.62 -8.69 14.50
#